data_21f679740e242ca90c9463d587c796f4
#
_entry.id   21f679740e242ca90c9463d587c796f4
#
_cell.length_a   1.000
_cell.length_b   1.000
_cell.length_c   1.000
_cell.angle_alpha   90.00
_cell.angle_beta   90.00
_cell.angle_gamma   90.00
#
_symmetry.space_group_name_H-M   'P 1'
#
loop_
_entity.id
_entity.type
_entity.pdbx_description
1 polymer ?
#
loop_
_entity_poly.entity_id
_entity_poly.type
_entity_poly.pdbx_seq_one_letter_code
_entity_poly.pdbx_strand_id
1 'polypeptide(L)'
;MRNTSVFNYNEFMKELIAKFKYRGDYALAEVFAPYVKTKLLNAHFDLIVPIPLSEERLKERGFNQARALAEMAHLEIEDILMRMHSEKQSKKSRKERISLAQVFHVKGNQDSITNKKIMLLDDIYTTGSTLRQAAKALVKAGAAEVSSLTLAR
;
A
#
# COMPACT_ATOMS: atom_id res chain seq x y z
N MET A 1 9.15 -10.76 2.79
CA MET A 1 8.14 -10.16 1.89
C MET A 1 8.71 -10.07 0.47
N ARG A 2 8.03 -10.63 -0.52
CA ARG A 2 8.36 -10.55 -1.95
C ARG A 2 7.56 -9.41 -2.58
N ASN A 3 8.17 -8.59 -3.45
CA ASN A 3 7.49 -7.59 -4.26
C ASN A 3 7.48 -7.99 -5.74
N THR A 4 6.36 -7.79 -6.39
CA THR A 4 6.20 -7.86 -7.85
C THR A 4 5.80 -6.47 -8.35
N SER A 5 6.37 -6.02 -9.47
CA SER A 5 5.99 -4.75 -10.08
C SER A 5 5.45 -5.00 -11.49
N VAL A 6 4.49 -4.18 -11.90
CA VAL A 6 3.85 -4.28 -13.21
C VAL A 6 4.80 -3.75 -14.28
N PHE A 7 5.39 -2.58 -14.04
CA PHE A 7 6.23 -1.85 -14.98
C PHE A 7 7.61 -1.54 -14.41
N ASN A 8 8.57 -1.33 -15.31
CA ASN A 8 9.86 -0.73 -14.95
C ASN A 8 9.68 0.79 -14.78
N TYR A 9 10.32 1.35 -13.76
CA TYR A 9 10.30 2.78 -13.50
C TYR A 9 11.31 3.49 -14.43
N ASN A 10 10.79 4.07 -15.50
CA ASN A 10 11.52 4.90 -16.46
C ASN A 10 10.93 6.32 -16.47
N GLU A 11 11.48 7.23 -17.25
CA GLU A 11 11.01 8.63 -17.31
C GLU A 11 9.53 8.73 -17.71
N PHE A 12 9.07 7.92 -18.67
CA PHE A 12 7.66 7.89 -19.07
C PHE A 12 6.74 7.46 -17.92
N MET A 13 7.10 6.38 -17.22
CA MET A 13 6.32 5.90 -16.08
C MET A 13 6.34 6.89 -14.90
N LYS A 14 7.46 7.58 -14.70
CA LYS A 14 7.60 8.66 -13.70
C LYS A 14 6.59 9.79 -13.95
N GLU A 15 6.48 10.24 -15.21
CA GLU A 15 5.49 11.27 -15.58
C GLU A 15 4.05 10.81 -15.39
N LEU A 16 3.72 9.57 -15.78
CA LEU A 16 2.38 9.01 -15.58
C LEU A 16 2.03 8.88 -14.09
N ILE A 17 2.94 8.38 -13.28
CA ILE A 17 2.73 8.27 -11.83
C ILE A 17 2.62 9.65 -11.18
N ALA A 18 3.36 10.66 -11.66
CA ALA A 18 3.23 12.03 -11.18
C ALA A 18 1.83 12.61 -11.50
N LYS A 19 1.31 12.40 -12.70
CA LYS A 19 -0.08 12.79 -13.06
C LYS A 19 -1.09 12.07 -12.18
N PHE A 20 -0.92 10.77 -11.98
CA PHE A 20 -1.79 9.95 -11.14
C PHE A 20 -1.80 10.41 -9.68
N LYS A 21 -0.65 10.90 -9.15
CA LYS A 21 -0.52 11.37 -7.76
C LYS A 21 -0.98 12.81 -7.55
N TYR A 22 -0.57 13.72 -8.41
CA TYR A 22 -0.59 15.17 -8.10
C TYR A 22 -1.60 15.95 -8.94
N ARG A 23 -2.09 15.39 -10.04
CA ARG A 23 -3.14 16.03 -10.85
C ARG A 23 -4.52 15.44 -10.62
N GLY A 24 -4.65 14.48 -9.69
CA GLY A 24 -5.91 13.82 -9.37
C GLY A 24 -6.50 13.06 -10.55
N ASP A 25 -5.67 12.60 -11.48
CA ASP A 25 -6.12 11.90 -12.69
C ASP A 25 -6.53 10.47 -12.35
N TYR A 26 -7.74 10.35 -11.78
CA TYR A 26 -8.33 9.07 -11.41
C TYR A 26 -8.52 8.14 -12.61
N ALA A 27 -8.71 8.69 -13.82
CA ALA A 27 -8.87 7.92 -15.05
C ALA A 27 -7.63 7.05 -15.37
N LEU A 28 -6.45 7.44 -14.90
CA LEU A 28 -5.25 6.61 -15.04
C LEU A 28 -5.36 5.28 -14.28
N ALA A 29 -6.17 5.19 -13.24
CA ALA A 29 -6.43 3.92 -12.58
C ALA A 29 -7.09 2.91 -13.52
N GLU A 30 -8.02 3.35 -14.38
CA GLU A 30 -8.66 2.51 -15.39
C GLU A 30 -7.66 1.99 -16.41
N VAL A 31 -6.72 2.83 -16.85
CA VAL A 31 -5.64 2.43 -17.78
C VAL A 31 -4.73 1.36 -17.17
N PHE A 32 -4.42 1.49 -15.88
CA PHE A 32 -3.50 0.54 -15.20
C PHE A 32 -4.18 -0.74 -14.69
N ALA A 33 -5.47 -0.70 -14.43
CA ALA A 33 -6.24 -1.79 -13.83
C ALA A 33 -6.09 -3.15 -14.55
N PRO A 34 -6.13 -3.27 -15.90
CA PRO A 34 -5.96 -4.53 -16.58
C PRO A 34 -4.60 -5.18 -16.32
N TYR A 35 -3.55 -4.38 -16.23
CA TYR A 35 -2.19 -4.87 -15.97
C TYR A 35 -2.02 -5.34 -14.52
N VAL A 36 -2.61 -4.62 -13.56
CA VAL A 36 -2.68 -5.04 -12.15
C VAL A 36 -3.40 -6.37 -12.04
N LYS A 37 -4.57 -6.49 -12.66
CA LYS A 37 -5.38 -7.71 -12.66
C LYS A 37 -4.61 -8.90 -13.24
N THR A 38 -3.95 -8.73 -14.38
CA THR A 38 -3.15 -9.78 -15.03
C THR A 38 -2.02 -10.28 -14.12
N LYS A 39 -1.34 -9.39 -13.39
CA LYS A 39 -0.28 -9.78 -12.46
C LYS A 39 -0.82 -10.56 -11.25
N LEU A 40 -2.04 -10.27 -10.82
CA LEU A 40 -2.67 -10.95 -9.69
C LEU A 40 -3.24 -12.33 -10.05
N LEU A 41 -3.57 -12.61 -11.31
CA LEU A 41 -4.15 -13.90 -11.75
C LEU A 41 -3.30 -15.12 -11.35
N ASN A 42 -1.97 -14.95 -11.30
CA ASN A 42 -1.03 -16.02 -10.95
C ASN A 42 -0.50 -15.92 -9.52
N ALA A 43 -1.06 -15.02 -8.71
CA ALA A 43 -0.65 -14.83 -7.33
C ALA A 43 -1.62 -15.55 -6.37
N HIS A 44 -1.06 -16.18 -5.34
CA HIS A 44 -1.83 -16.90 -4.33
C HIS A 44 -1.93 -16.03 -3.08
N PHE A 45 -3.10 -15.49 -2.81
CA PHE A 45 -3.40 -14.68 -1.63
C PHE A 45 -4.87 -14.85 -1.23
N ASP A 46 -5.17 -14.55 0.02
CA ASP A 46 -6.53 -14.58 0.57
C ASP A 46 -7.16 -13.17 0.61
N LEU A 47 -6.32 -12.15 0.83
CA LEU A 47 -6.77 -10.76 1.01
C LEU A 47 -5.89 -9.80 0.20
N ILE A 48 -6.52 -8.74 -0.35
CA ILE A 48 -5.82 -7.60 -0.94
C ILE A 48 -5.98 -6.40 0.00
N VAL A 49 -4.87 -5.77 0.35
CA VAL A 49 -4.83 -4.65 1.27
C VAL A 49 -4.10 -3.47 0.60
N PRO A 50 -4.81 -2.40 0.23
CA PRO A 50 -4.17 -1.20 -0.30
C PRO A 50 -3.39 -0.47 0.81
N ILE A 51 -2.21 0.05 0.48
CA ILE A 51 -1.43 0.87 1.41
C ILE A 51 -2.18 2.18 1.67
N PRO A 52 -2.51 2.50 2.93
CA PRO A 52 -3.19 3.74 3.24
C PRO A 52 -2.26 4.95 3.13
N LEU A 53 -2.80 6.06 2.64
CA LEU A 53 -2.15 7.36 2.68
C LEU A 53 -2.27 7.98 4.08
N SER A 54 -1.39 8.92 4.40
CA SER A 54 -1.64 9.85 5.51
C SER A 54 -2.81 10.78 5.15
N GLU A 55 -3.50 11.31 6.15
CA GLU A 55 -4.61 12.26 5.91
C GLU A 55 -4.16 13.47 5.11
N GLU A 56 -2.95 13.99 5.38
CA GLU A 56 -2.35 15.09 4.64
C GLU A 56 -2.22 14.74 3.15
N ARG A 57 -1.66 13.57 2.83
CA ARG A 57 -1.52 13.13 1.43
C ARG A 57 -2.86 12.80 0.78
N LEU A 58 -3.83 12.30 1.53
CA LEU A 58 -5.16 12.04 1.00
C LEU A 58 -5.86 13.35 0.65
N LYS A 59 -5.72 14.39 1.47
CA LYS A 59 -6.22 15.74 1.17
C LYS A 59 -5.52 16.37 -0.04
N GLU A 60 -4.19 16.21 -0.14
CA GLU A 60 -3.40 16.72 -1.26
C GLU A 60 -3.74 16.04 -2.59
N ARG A 61 -3.94 14.73 -2.59
CA ARG A 61 -4.14 13.92 -3.81
C ARG A 61 -5.60 13.73 -4.19
N GLY A 62 -6.53 13.91 -3.24
CA GLY A 62 -7.96 13.70 -3.42
C GLY A 62 -8.41 12.23 -3.32
N PHE A 63 -7.52 11.27 -3.58
CA PHE A 63 -7.82 9.83 -3.49
C PHE A 63 -6.57 8.99 -3.18
N ASN A 64 -6.80 7.73 -2.80
CA ASN A 64 -5.74 6.75 -2.61
C ASN A 64 -5.51 5.97 -3.91
N GLN A 65 -4.31 6.09 -4.48
CA GLN A 65 -3.93 5.47 -5.75
C GLN A 65 -4.02 3.94 -5.73
N ALA A 66 -3.55 3.33 -4.65
CA ALA A 66 -3.61 1.87 -4.48
C ALA A 66 -5.07 1.36 -4.44
N ARG A 67 -5.94 2.11 -3.74
CA ARG A 67 -7.37 1.80 -3.69
C ARG A 67 -8.03 1.98 -5.06
N ALA A 68 -7.77 3.08 -5.74
CA ALA A 68 -8.30 3.35 -7.08
C ALA A 68 -7.93 2.26 -8.09
N LEU A 69 -6.68 1.77 -8.05
CA LEU A 69 -6.23 0.65 -8.88
C LEU A 69 -7.04 -0.63 -8.61
N ALA A 70 -7.29 -0.95 -7.35
CA ALA A 70 -8.06 -2.13 -6.98
C ALA A 70 -9.53 -2.01 -7.41
N GLU A 71 -10.15 -0.86 -7.17
CA GLU A 71 -11.54 -0.57 -7.55
C GLU A 71 -11.74 -0.67 -9.07
N MET A 72 -10.87 -0.05 -9.86
CA MET A 72 -10.93 -0.15 -11.33
C MET A 72 -10.62 -1.54 -11.86
N ALA A 73 -9.82 -2.33 -11.16
CA ALA A 73 -9.56 -3.73 -11.49
C ALA A 73 -10.68 -4.67 -11.01
N HIS A 74 -11.73 -4.16 -10.37
CA HIS A 74 -12.83 -4.93 -9.77
C HIS A 74 -12.32 -5.99 -8.78
N LEU A 75 -11.38 -5.59 -7.91
CA LEU A 75 -10.80 -6.44 -6.87
C LEU A 75 -11.49 -6.15 -5.54
N GLU A 76 -11.80 -7.20 -4.80
CA GLU A 76 -12.23 -7.07 -3.41
C GLU A 76 -11.03 -6.70 -2.54
N ILE A 77 -11.17 -5.65 -1.74
CA ILE A 77 -10.12 -5.12 -0.88
C ILE A 77 -10.56 -5.06 0.57
N GLU A 78 -9.59 -5.19 1.47
CA GLU A 78 -9.78 -5.06 2.90
C GLU A 78 -9.03 -3.83 3.44
N ASP A 79 -9.77 -2.88 3.99
CA ASP A 79 -9.22 -1.66 4.62
C ASP A 79 -8.78 -1.91 6.06
N ILE A 80 -7.92 -2.88 6.27
CA ILE A 80 -7.45 -3.31 7.60
C ILE A 80 -6.19 -2.58 8.09
N LEU A 81 -5.53 -1.81 7.23
CA LEU A 81 -4.37 -1.00 7.62
C LEU A 81 -4.75 0.46 7.86
N MET A 82 -4.21 1.03 8.91
CA MET A 82 -4.30 2.45 9.22
C MET A 82 -2.91 3.03 9.38
N ARG A 83 -2.67 4.19 8.76
CA ARG A 83 -1.43 4.93 8.91
C ARG A 83 -1.53 5.87 10.10
N MET A 84 -0.60 5.74 11.03
CA MET A 84 -0.53 6.65 12.18
C MET A 84 0.08 7.99 11.78
N HIS A 85 -0.48 9.07 12.32
CA HIS A 85 0.13 10.37 12.21
C HIS A 85 1.44 10.39 12.99
N SER A 86 2.55 10.69 12.31
CA SER A 86 3.75 11.14 12.99
C SER A 86 3.56 12.65 13.26
N GLU A 87 2.99 13.01 14.37
CA GLU A 87 3.14 14.40 14.84
C GLU A 87 4.62 14.78 14.82
N LYS A 88 4.94 15.97 14.32
CA LYS A 88 6.29 16.53 14.31
C LYS A 88 6.87 16.49 15.74
N GLN A 89 7.65 15.46 16.03
CA GLN A 89 8.16 15.19 17.36
C GLN A 89 9.53 15.81 17.55
N SER A 90 9.56 17.13 17.69
CA SER A 90 10.79 17.85 18.06
C SER A 90 11.16 17.71 19.56
N LYS A 91 10.34 17.03 20.39
CA LYS A 91 10.53 17.04 21.87
C LYS A 91 10.47 15.67 22.56
N LYS A 92 10.54 14.53 21.87
CA LYS A 92 10.44 13.21 22.53
C LYS A 92 11.77 12.48 22.67
N SER A 93 11.93 11.73 23.77
CA SER A 93 13.13 10.98 24.15
C SER A 93 13.49 9.87 23.16
N ARG A 94 14.75 9.38 23.18
CA ARG A 94 15.26 8.31 22.31
C ARG A 94 14.46 7.00 22.45
N LYS A 95 13.95 6.68 23.65
CA LYS A 95 13.11 5.49 23.93
C LYS A 95 11.72 5.61 23.29
N GLU A 96 11.12 6.79 23.33
CA GLU A 96 9.82 7.06 22.70
C GLU A 96 9.92 7.07 21.17
N ARG A 97 11.06 7.46 20.58
CA ARG A 97 11.30 7.36 19.12
C ARG A 97 11.35 5.91 18.63
N ILE A 98 11.78 4.96 19.45
CA ILE A 98 11.84 3.53 19.10
C ILE A 98 10.44 2.90 19.15
N SER A 99 9.59 3.29 20.09
CA SER A 99 8.18 2.80 20.18
C SER A 99 7.28 3.42 19.10
N LEU A 100 7.63 4.60 18.59
CA LEU A 100 6.92 5.34 17.54
C LEU A 100 7.28 4.92 16.11
N ALA A 101 8.12 3.90 15.94
CA ALA A 101 8.49 3.34 14.65
C ALA A 101 7.35 2.53 13.97
N GLN A 102 6.20 2.37 14.61
CA GLN A 102 5.03 1.73 14.03
C GLN A 102 4.21 2.75 13.23
N VAL A 103 4.56 2.88 11.94
CA VAL A 103 3.85 3.76 11.00
C VAL A 103 2.46 3.23 10.66
N PHE A 104 2.26 1.91 10.79
CA PHE A 104 1.00 1.24 10.46
C PHE A 104 0.46 0.45 11.66
N HIS A 105 -0.85 0.51 11.84
CA HIS A 105 -1.62 -0.32 12.75
C HIS A 105 -2.66 -1.10 11.97
N VAL A 106 -2.95 -2.30 12.46
CA VAL A 106 -4.05 -3.13 11.95
C VAL A 106 -5.30 -2.77 12.73
N LYS A 107 -6.38 -2.47 12.02
CA LYS A 107 -7.72 -2.22 12.58
C LYS A 107 -8.62 -3.43 12.34
N GLY A 108 -9.63 -3.60 13.19
CA GLY A 108 -10.60 -4.67 13.06
C GLY A 108 -10.24 -5.94 13.86
N ASN A 109 -10.95 -7.03 13.57
CA ASN A 109 -10.75 -8.30 14.26
C ASN A 109 -9.50 -9.01 13.76
N GLN A 110 -8.62 -9.43 14.64
CA GLN A 110 -7.41 -10.19 14.31
C GLN A 110 -7.73 -11.53 13.62
N ASP A 111 -8.89 -12.14 13.92
CA ASP A 111 -9.30 -13.40 13.32
C ASP A 111 -9.43 -13.32 11.79
N SER A 112 -9.79 -12.15 11.24
CA SER A 112 -9.87 -11.94 9.79
C SER A 112 -8.52 -11.97 9.10
N ILE A 113 -7.42 -11.85 9.83
CA ILE A 113 -6.04 -11.76 9.35
C ILE A 113 -5.22 -13.02 9.67
N THR A 114 -5.58 -13.67 10.77
CA THR A 114 -4.84 -14.84 11.28
C THR A 114 -4.76 -15.94 10.23
N ASN A 115 -3.54 -16.41 9.98
CA ASN A 115 -3.20 -17.44 8.98
C ASN A 115 -3.51 -17.07 7.53
N LYS A 116 -3.83 -15.81 7.22
CA LYS A 116 -4.11 -15.35 5.86
C LYS A 116 -2.83 -14.96 5.11
N LYS A 117 -2.83 -15.22 3.80
CA LYS A 117 -1.84 -14.71 2.84
C LYS A 117 -2.34 -13.37 2.31
N ILE A 118 -1.57 -12.31 2.52
CA ILE A 118 -1.98 -10.94 2.21
C ILE A 118 -1.15 -10.37 1.07
N MET A 119 -1.84 -9.81 0.07
CA MET A 119 -1.26 -9.03 -1.00
C MET A 119 -1.41 -7.53 -0.70
N LEU A 120 -0.31 -6.85 -0.41
CA LEU A 120 -0.27 -5.40 -0.32
C LEU A 120 -0.27 -4.79 -1.72
N LEU A 121 -1.06 -3.74 -1.92
CA LEU A 121 -1.10 -2.98 -3.18
C LEU A 121 -0.61 -1.55 -2.93
N ASP A 122 0.32 -1.08 -3.78
CA ASP A 122 0.85 0.30 -3.73
C ASP A 122 1.16 0.80 -5.14
N ASP A 123 1.41 2.10 -5.30
CA ASP A 123 1.71 2.70 -6.61
C ASP A 123 3.17 2.47 -7.04
N ILE A 124 4.14 2.59 -6.14
CA ILE A 124 5.56 2.52 -6.51
C ILE A 124 6.41 1.85 -5.41
N TYR A 125 7.33 1.02 -5.85
CA TYR A 125 8.38 0.46 -5.00
C TYR A 125 9.68 1.24 -5.20
N THR A 126 10.03 2.08 -4.25
CA THR A 126 11.34 2.75 -4.22
C THR A 126 12.31 1.97 -3.34
N THR A 127 12.41 2.30 -2.07
CA THR A 127 13.21 1.56 -1.08
C THR A 127 12.46 0.37 -0.48
N GLY A 128 11.16 0.28 -0.68
CA GLY A 128 10.28 -0.69 -0.05
C GLY A 128 10.05 -0.48 1.45
N SER A 129 10.47 0.66 2.01
CA SER A 129 10.33 0.93 3.45
C SER A 129 8.87 0.91 3.89
N THR A 130 7.98 1.57 3.16
CA THR A 130 6.53 1.62 3.42
C THR A 130 5.93 0.21 3.46
N LEU A 131 6.19 -0.57 2.41
CA LEU A 131 5.67 -1.93 2.27
C LEU A 131 6.21 -2.87 3.36
N ARG A 132 7.51 -2.76 3.71
CA ARG A 132 8.08 -3.57 4.81
C ARG A 132 7.48 -3.23 6.16
N GLN A 133 7.20 -1.95 6.44
CA GLN A 133 6.55 -1.54 7.68
C GLN A 133 5.10 -2.03 7.76
N ALA A 134 4.34 -1.93 6.67
CA ALA A 134 2.99 -2.47 6.57
C ALA A 134 2.98 -4.00 6.74
N ALA A 135 3.88 -4.70 6.06
CA ALA A 135 4.02 -6.15 6.19
C ALA A 135 4.37 -6.57 7.62
N LYS A 136 5.28 -5.84 8.30
CA LYS A 136 5.62 -6.11 9.70
C LYS A 136 4.41 -5.97 10.63
N ALA A 137 3.55 -4.97 10.40
CA ALA A 137 2.33 -4.78 11.17
C ALA A 137 1.34 -5.94 10.97
N LEU A 138 1.15 -6.38 9.72
CA LEU A 138 0.26 -7.50 9.38
C LEU A 138 0.77 -8.85 9.92
N VAL A 139 2.07 -9.14 9.79
CA VAL A 139 2.66 -10.36 10.37
C VAL A 139 2.52 -10.36 11.89
N LYS A 140 2.74 -9.21 12.56
CA LYS A 140 2.52 -9.07 14.00
C LYS A 140 1.05 -9.31 14.40
N ALA A 141 0.11 -9.00 13.51
CA ALA A 141 -1.32 -9.25 13.69
C ALA A 141 -1.76 -10.68 13.34
N GLY A 142 -0.84 -11.56 12.92
CA GLY A 142 -1.11 -12.97 12.68
C GLY A 142 -1.17 -13.41 11.22
N ALA A 143 -0.85 -12.54 10.25
CA ALA A 143 -0.79 -12.93 8.85
C ALA A 143 0.28 -14.03 8.63
N ALA A 144 -0.07 -15.07 7.87
CA ALA A 144 0.84 -16.17 7.56
C ALA A 144 1.93 -15.73 6.56
N GLU A 145 1.54 -14.98 5.56
CA GLU A 145 2.44 -14.49 4.52
C GLU A 145 2.01 -13.10 4.05
N VAL A 146 2.97 -12.23 3.76
CA VAL A 146 2.70 -10.92 3.15
C VAL A 146 3.60 -10.75 1.93
N SER A 147 2.97 -10.53 0.80
CA SER A 147 3.60 -10.14 -0.46
C SER A 147 3.10 -8.76 -0.92
N SER A 148 3.68 -8.21 -1.96
CA SER A 148 3.25 -6.91 -2.48
C SER A 148 3.27 -6.84 -3.99
N LEU A 149 2.33 -6.07 -4.55
CA LEU A 149 2.27 -5.66 -5.94
C LEU A 149 2.33 -4.14 -6.02
N THR A 150 3.15 -3.62 -6.93
CA THR A 150 3.25 -2.19 -7.22
C THR A 150 3.13 -1.93 -8.71
N LEU A 151 2.68 -0.74 -9.11
CA LEU A 151 2.67 -0.38 -10.53
C LEU A 151 4.08 -0.35 -11.09
N ALA A 152 5.02 0.28 -10.38
CA ALA A 152 6.37 0.46 -10.91
C ALA A 152 7.47 0.23 -9.86
N ARG A 153 8.65 -0.10 -10.38
CA ARG A 153 9.91 -0.20 -9.62
C ARG A 153 11.08 0.19 -10.53
#